data_f312cd0876796067cced17531f608152
#
_entry.id   f312cd0876796067cced17531f608152
#
_cell.length_a   1.000
_cell.length_b   1.000
_cell.length_c   1.000
_cell.angle_alpha   90.00
_cell.angle_beta   90.00
_cell.angle_gamma   90.00
#
_symmetry.space_group_name_H-M   'P 1'
#
loop_
_entity.id
_entity.type
_entity.pdbx_description
1 polymer ?
#
loop_
_entity_poly.entity_id
_entity_poly.type
_entity_poly.pdbx_seq_one_letter_code
_entity_poly.pdbx_strand_id
1 'polypeptide(L)'
;PRAYRQILAVTFTNKATAEMKERILQQLYGIWLSDPASEPYLNRIREDLRQKNLSDSDIRRAAGTALQYMLHDYSRFRVETIDSFFQSVMRNLARELELSPNLNIELNNADVLSDAVDSLIEKLTPSSPVLAWLLDYINERIADDKRWNVSDEIKRFGWNIFDEGYIERGEAVSYTHLRAH
;
A
#
# COMPACT_ATOMS: atom_id res chain seq x y z
N PRO A 1 -12.28 6.58 27.44
CA PRO A 1 -11.29 7.48 26.85
C PRO A 1 -10.19 6.77 26.06
N ARG A 2 -9.93 5.46 26.29
CA ARG A 2 -8.84 4.70 25.63
C ARG A 2 -9.30 3.83 24.44
N ALA A 3 -10.58 3.88 24.06
CA ALA A 3 -11.14 3.08 22.98
C ALA A 3 -10.46 3.32 21.59
N TYR A 4 -9.85 4.49 21.39
CA TYR A 4 -9.11 4.80 20.15
C TYR A 4 -8.01 3.77 19.82
N ARG A 5 -7.45 3.08 20.83
CA ARG A 5 -6.44 2.04 20.66
C ARG A 5 -6.95 0.79 19.94
N GLN A 6 -8.27 0.62 19.90
CA GLN A 6 -8.96 -0.49 19.24
C GLN A 6 -9.59 -0.09 17.91
N ILE A 7 -9.36 1.16 17.48
CA ILE A 7 -9.90 1.69 16.23
C ILE A 7 -8.76 1.80 15.24
N LEU A 8 -8.97 1.25 14.06
CA LEU A 8 -8.15 1.45 12.88
C LEU A 8 -8.97 2.21 11.86
N ALA A 9 -8.47 3.36 11.41
CA ALA A 9 -9.01 4.09 10.29
C ALA A 9 -8.02 4.03 9.13
N VAL A 10 -8.50 3.71 7.93
CA VAL A 10 -7.66 3.60 6.74
C VAL A 10 -8.06 4.59 5.66
N THR A 11 -7.07 5.07 4.92
CA THR A 11 -7.23 6.03 3.83
C THR A 11 -6.42 5.58 2.62
N PHE A 12 -6.65 6.21 1.46
CA PHE A 12 -5.89 5.90 0.25
C PHE A 12 -4.58 6.68 0.14
N THR A 13 -4.47 7.86 0.77
CA THR A 13 -3.31 8.73 0.60
C THR A 13 -2.76 9.21 1.93
N ASN A 14 -1.45 9.51 1.96
CA ASN A 14 -0.81 10.12 3.13
C ASN A 14 -1.42 11.49 3.48
N LYS A 15 -1.83 12.26 2.46
CA LYS A 15 -2.51 13.55 2.67
C LYS A 15 -3.84 13.35 3.41
N ALA A 16 -4.68 12.43 2.95
CA ALA A 16 -5.96 12.13 3.60
C ALA A 16 -5.76 11.59 5.04
N THR A 17 -4.70 10.80 5.26
CA THR A 17 -4.31 10.34 6.61
C THR A 17 -4.00 11.51 7.53
N ALA A 18 -3.19 12.47 7.08
CA ALA A 18 -2.81 13.65 7.86
C ALA A 18 -4.04 14.52 8.17
N GLU A 19 -4.85 14.81 7.15
CA GLU A 19 -6.08 15.60 7.31
C GLU A 19 -7.08 14.94 8.28
N MET A 20 -7.23 13.62 8.22
CA MET A 20 -8.11 12.89 9.13
C MET A 20 -7.61 12.96 10.57
N LYS A 21 -6.31 12.74 10.80
CA LYS A 21 -5.69 12.87 12.13
C LYS A 21 -5.89 14.27 12.70
N GLU A 22 -5.57 15.28 11.91
CA GLU A 22 -5.72 16.68 12.31
C GLU A 22 -7.18 16.98 12.68
N ARG A 23 -8.13 16.61 11.83
CA ARG A 23 -9.55 16.83 12.07
C ARG A 23 -10.04 16.18 13.36
N ILE A 24 -9.65 14.93 13.62
CA ILE A 24 -10.04 14.21 14.85
C ILE A 24 -9.52 14.96 16.08
N LEU A 25 -8.24 15.36 16.08
CA LEU A 25 -7.65 16.08 17.20
C LEU A 25 -8.28 17.46 17.41
N GLN A 26 -8.51 18.19 16.32
CA GLN A 26 -9.17 19.51 16.35
C GLN A 26 -10.58 19.41 16.91
N GLN A 27 -11.37 18.42 16.50
CA GLN A 27 -12.73 18.26 16.99
C GLN A 27 -12.77 17.86 18.47
N LEU A 28 -11.89 16.98 18.92
CA LEU A 28 -11.78 16.65 20.36
C LEU A 28 -11.39 17.88 21.18
N TYR A 29 -10.47 18.69 20.69
CA TYR A 29 -10.04 19.94 21.32
C TYR A 29 -11.19 20.96 21.36
N GLY A 30 -11.90 21.16 20.25
CA GLY A 30 -13.02 22.09 20.16
C GLY A 30 -14.19 21.69 21.07
N ILE A 31 -14.54 20.38 21.13
CA ILE A 31 -15.57 19.88 22.06
C ILE A 31 -15.15 20.16 23.52
N TRP A 32 -13.89 19.90 23.86
CA TRP A 32 -13.37 20.14 25.22
C TRP A 32 -13.47 21.62 25.62
N LEU A 33 -13.09 22.54 24.72
CA LEU A 33 -13.10 23.98 24.97
C LEU A 33 -14.44 24.69 24.66
N SER A 34 -15.48 23.94 24.28
CA SER A 34 -16.78 24.51 23.93
C SER A 34 -16.75 25.40 22.67
N ASP A 35 -15.92 25.03 21.69
CA ASP A 35 -15.85 25.73 20.41
C ASP A 35 -17.16 25.51 19.63
N PRO A 36 -17.85 26.60 19.20
CA PRO A 36 -19.07 26.50 18.40
C PRO A 36 -18.89 25.69 17.10
N ALA A 37 -17.71 25.70 16.49
CA ALA A 37 -17.42 24.93 15.28
C ALA A 37 -17.48 23.41 15.50
N SER A 38 -17.32 22.96 16.74
CA SER A 38 -17.39 21.55 17.13
C SER A 38 -18.78 21.11 17.66
N GLU A 39 -19.74 22.02 17.77
CA GLU A 39 -21.10 21.74 18.26
C GLU A 39 -21.83 20.65 17.45
N PRO A 40 -21.72 20.58 16.11
CA PRO A 40 -22.34 19.50 15.35
C PRO A 40 -21.87 18.12 15.76
N TYR A 41 -20.58 17.96 16.09
CA TYR A 41 -20.00 16.72 16.57
C TYR A 41 -20.46 16.38 17.98
N LEU A 42 -20.55 17.39 18.87
CA LEU A 42 -21.09 17.20 20.22
C LEU A 42 -22.55 16.72 20.17
N ASN A 43 -23.37 17.33 19.28
CA ASN A 43 -24.77 16.94 19.08
C ASN A 43 -24.87 15.48 18.60
N ARG A 44 -24.01 15.07 17.67
CA ARG A 44 -23.97 13.69 17.21
C ARG A 44 -23.60 12.71 18.33
N ILE A 45 -22.57 13.03 19.11
CA ILE A 45 -22.18 12.23 20.28
C ILE A 45 -23.32 12.12 21.28
N ARG A 46 -24.03 13.23 21.53
CA ARG A 46 -25.19 13.27 22.42
C ARG A 46 -26.32 12.35 21.92
N GLU A 47 -26.57 12.33 20.62
CA GLU A 47 -27.53 11.42 20.01
C GLU A 47 -27.13 9.95 20.16
N ASP A 48 -25.89 9.62 19.83
CA ASP A 48 -25.36 8.25 19.89
C ASP A 48 -25.29 7.72 21.34
N LEU A 49 -25.14 8.61 22.34
CA LEU A 49 -25.05 8.25 23.75
C LEU A 49 -26.31 8.51 24.58
N ARG A 50 -27.46 8.77 23.95
CA ARG A 50 -28.74 9.09 24.64
C ARG A 50 -29.09 8.10 25.75
N GLN A 51 -28.82 6.80 25.56
CA GLN A 51 -29.12 5.76 26.54
C GLN A 51 -28.24 5.82 27.80
N LYS A 52 -27.13 6.56 27.77
CA LYS A 52 -26.18 6.65 28.86
C LYS A 52 -26.39 7.86 29.79
N ASN A 53 -27.38 8.70 29.49
CA ASN A 53 -27.71 9.93 30.27
C ASN A 53 -26.49 10.78 30.65
N LEU A 54 -25.53 10.93 29.74
CA LEU A 54 -24.34 11.74 29.97
C LEU A 54 -24.64 13.22 29.78
N SER A 55 -24.18 14.05 30.70
CA SER A 55 -24.26 15.51 30.56
C SER A 55 -23.24 16.01 29.53
N ASP A 56 -23.48 17.20 28.97
CA ASP A 56 -22.54 17.87 28.07
C ASP A 56 -21.17 18.07 28.73
N SER A 57 -21.16 18.39 30.02
CA SER A 57 -19.92 18.54 30.78
C SER A 57 -19.13 17.21 30.88
N ASP A 58 -19.82 16.08 30.96
CA ASP A 58 -19.16 14.76 30.97
C ASP A 58 -18.57 14.42 29.60
N ILE A 59 -19.31 14.73 28.51
CA ILE A 59 -18.83 14.52 27.15
C ILE A 59 -17.60 15.40 26.88
N ARG A 60 -17.65 16.68 27.25
CA ARG A 60 -16.53 17.62 27.08
C ARG A 60 -15.29 17.19 27.87
N ARG A 61 -15.47 16.81 29.13
CA ARG A 61 -14.37 16.27 29.94
C ARG A 61 -13.80 14.98 29.35
N ALA A 62 -14.64 14.08 28.84
CA ALA A 62 -14.20 12.86 28.19
C ALA A 62 -13.41 13.14 26.90
N ALA A 63 -13.83 14.15 26.11
CA ALA A 63 -13.11 14.58 24.92
C ALA A 63 -11.70 15.09 25.24
N GLY A 64 -11.56 15.96 26.26
CA GLY A 64 -10.26 16.44 26.74
C GLY A 64 -9.36 15.30 27.24
N THR A 65 -9.94 14.37 27.99
CA THR A 65 -9.19 13.18 28.47
C THR A 65 -8.76 12.28 27.32
N ALA A 66 -9.62 12.07 26.32
CA ALA A 66 -9.29 11.27 25.14
C ALA A 66 -8.16 11.94 24.34
N LEU A 67 -8.23 13.25 24.13
CA LEU A 67 -7.19 14.02 23.46
C LEU A 67 -5.84 13.90 24.18
N GLN A 68 -5.79 14.07 25.49
CA GLN A 68 -4.57 13.89 26.28
C GLN A 68 -3.98 12.49 26.07
N TYR A 69 -4.80 11.45 26.19
CA TYR A 69 -4.31 10.08 25.96
C TYR A 69 -3.80 9.86 24.54
N MET A 70 -4.47 10.39 23.51
CA MET A 70 -4.02 10.27 22.13
C MET A 70 -2.68 10.95 21.90
N LEU A 71 -2.46 12.15 22.50
CA LEU A 71 -1.20 12.88 22.37
C LEU A 71 -0.05 12.20 23.13
N HIS A 72 -0.31 11.61 24.29
CA HIS A 72 0.71 10.88 25.06
C HIS A 72 1.06 9.51 24.49
N ASP A 73 0.14 8.88 23.74
CA ASP A 73 0.31 7.54 23.18
C ASP A 73 -0.06 7.57 21.69
N TYR A 74 0.56 8.50 20.96
CA TYR A 74 0.25 8.81 19.58
C TYR A 74 0.46 7.60 18.64
N SER A 75 1.40 6.72 18.95
CA SER A 75 1.67 5.50 18.19
C SER A 75 0.48 4.54 18.14
N ARG A 76 -0.42 4.62 19.10
CA ARG A 76 -1.64 3.82 19.13
C ARG A 76 -2.86 4.51 18.54
N PHE A 77 -2.72 5.74 18.10
CA PHE A 77 -3.72 6.45 17.31
C PHE A 77 -3.57 6.07 15.84
N ARG A 78 -4.19 4.95 15.47
CA ARG A 78 -4.00 4.31 14.16
C ARG A 78 -4.95 4.88 13.12
N VAL A 79 -4.44 5.88 12.39
CA VAL A 79 -4.97 6.34 11.12
C VAL A 79 -3.83 6.20 10.13
N GLU A 80 -3.98 5.36 9.12
CA GLU A 80 -2.89 5.00 8.22
C GLU A 80 -3.41 4.72 6.80
N THR A 81 -2.54 4.64 5.82
CA THR A 81 -2.95 4.25 4.48
C THR A 81 -3.22 2.75 4.42
N ILE A 82 -4.04 2.32 3.46
CA ILE A 82 -4.32 0.90 3.21
C ILE A 82 -3.00 0.14 3.00
N ASP A 83 -2.08 0.69 2.21
CA ASP A 83 -0.78 0.08 1.95
C ASP A 83 0.05 -0.09 3.23
N SER A 84 0.10 0.94 4.09
CA SER A 84 0.81 0.87 5.37
C SER A 84 0.23 -0.20 6.29
N PHE A 85 -1.11 -0.35 6.28
CA PHE A 85 -1.78 -1.40 7.04
C PHE A 85 -1.36 -2.78 6.54
N PHE A 86 -1.46 -3.04 5.23
CA PHE A 86 -1.07 -4.35 4.67
C PHE A 86 0.41 -4.64 4.86
N GLN A 87 1.29 -3.66 4.70
CA GLN A 87 2.72 -3.81 5.02
C GLN A 87 2.94 -4.24 6.48
N SER A 88 2.20 -3.64 7.41
CA SER A 88 2.27 -4.01 8.83
C SER A 88 1.79 -5.45 9.07
N VAL A 89 0.71 -5.85 8.42
CA VAL A 89 0.19 -7.23 8.48
C VAL A 89 1.22 -8.20 7.92
N MET A 90 1.76 -7.95 6.74
CA MET A 90 2.77 -8.81 6.10
C MET A 90 4.03 -8.95 6.96
N ARG A 91 4.53 -7.87 7.56
CA ARG A 91 5.68 -7.94 8.48
C ARG A 91 5.39 -8.79 9.71
N ASN A 92 4.19 -8.70 10.26
CA ASN A 92 3.80 -9.49 11.42
C ASN A 92 3.65 -10.99 11.07
N LEU A 93 3.21 -11.30 9.85
CA LEU A 93 3.04 -12.65 9.35
C LEU A 93 4.26 -13.18 8.57
N ALA A 94 5.33 -12.39 8.44
CA ALA A 94 6.49 -12.73 7.62
C ALA A 94 7.05 -14.11 7.93
N ARG A 95 7.09 -14.48 9.22
CA ARG A 95 7.57 -15.80 9.66
C ARG A 95 6.65 -16.94 9.21
N GLU A 96 5.34 -16.73 9.26
CA GLU A 96 4.33 -17.73 8.87
C GLU A 96 4.26 -17.88 7.34
N LEU A 97 4.58 -16.81 6.62
CA LEU A 97 4.60 -16.76 5.17
C LEU A 97 5.97 -17.12 4.58
N GLU A 98 6.93 -17.57 5.41
CA GLU A 98 8.31 -17.88 5.00
C GLU A 98 9.04 -16.73 4.28
N LEU A 99 8.64 -15.49 4.60
CA LEU A 99 9.22 -14.27 4.04
C LEU A 99 10.42 -13.80 4.88
N SER A 100 11.35 -13.10 4.25
CA SER A 100 12.47 -12.46 4.97
C SER A 100 11.95 -11.46 6.01
N PRO A 101 12.51 -11.43 7.23
CA PRO A 101 12.16 -10.44 8.26
C PRO A 101 12.37 -8.98 7.80
N ASN A 102 13.32 -8.78 6.87
CA ASN A 102 13.63 -7.49 6.26
C ASN A 102 12.91 -7.29 4.93
N LEU A 103 11.65 -7.71 4.83
CA LEU A 103 10.84 -7.57 3.64
C LEU A 103 10.74 -6.08 3.24
N ASN A 104 11.35 -5.73 2.14
CA ASN A 104 11.10 -4.48 1.43
C ASN A 104 9.97 -4.72 0.44
N ILE A 105 8.90 -3.97 0.60
CA ILE A 105 7.79 -3.97 -0.35
C ILE A 105 8.06 -2.84 -1.32
N GLU A 106 8.39 -3.19 -2.56
CA GLU A 106 8.51 -2.25 -3.65
C GLU A 106 7.14 -2.11 -4.33
N LEU A 107 6.63 -0.88 -4.42
CA LEU A 107 5.34 -0.58 -5.03
C LEU A 107 5.49 -0.13 -6.49
N ASN A 108 6.72 0.16 -6.92
CA ASN A 108 7.00 0.55 -8.29
C ASN A 108 7.30 -0.68 -9.15
N ASN A 109 6.28 -1.20 -9.81
CA ASN A 109 6.41 -2.35 -10.71
C ASN A 109 7.44 -2.12 -11.82
N ALA A 110 7.64 -0.88 -12.26
CA ALA A 110 8.61 -0.55 -13.30
C ALA A 110 10.05 -0.75 -12.83
N ASP A 111 10.35 -0.35 -11.60
CA ASP A 111 11.68 -0.55 -11.01
C ASP A 111 11.95 -2.03 -10.77
N VAL A 112 10.98 -2.76 -10.20
CA VAL A 112 11.06 -4.23 -10.00
C VAL A 112 11.34 -4.95 -11.30
N LEU A 113 10.60 -4.60 -12.37
CA LEU A 113 10.78 -5.21 -13.68
C LEU A 113 12.14 -4.85 -14.30
N SER A 114 12.58 -3.59 -14.13
CA SER A 114 13.88 -3.16 -14.62
C SER A 114 15.00 -3.96 -13.98
N ASP A 115 15.02 -4.05 -12.66
CA ASP A 115 16.04 -4.79 -11.90
C ASP A 115 16.03 -6.30 -12.25
N ALA A 116 14.84 -6.87 -12.41
CA ALA A 116 14.67 -8.26 -12.79
C ALA A 116 15.23 -8.54 -14.20
N VAL A 117 14.96 -7.68 -15.17
CA VAL A 117 15.45 -7.82 -16.55
C VAL A 117 16.97 -7.61 -16.60
N ASP A 118 17.48 -6.60 -15.92
CA ASP A 118 18.91 -6.32 -15.88
C ASP A 118 19.66 -7.50 -15.22
N SER A 119 19.15 -8.04 -14.11
CA SER A 119 19.69 -9.26 -13.46
C SER A 119 19.58 -10.51 -14.35
N LEU A 120 18.52 -10.62 -15.15
CA LEU A 120 18.37 -11.72 -16.13
C LEU A 120 19.49 -11.65 -17.18
N ILE A 121 19.70 -10.46 -17.77
CA ILE A 121 20.70 -10.25 -18.82
C ILE A 121 22.13 -10.51 -18.26
N GLU A 122 22.45 -10.02 -17.07
CA GLU A 122 23.76 -10.22 -16.43
C GLU A 122 24.06 -11.70 -16.14
N LYS A 123 23.03 -12.52 -15.87
CA LYS A 123 23.19 -13.94 -15.56
C LYS A 123 23.22 -14.83 -16.80
N LEU A 124 23.09 -14.29 -18.02
CA LEU A 124 23.16 -15.07 -19.23
C LEU A 124 24.56 -15.66 -19.43
N THR A 125 24.58 -16.95 -19.70
CA THR A 125 25.83 -17.68 -20.04
C THR A 125 25.77 -18.14 -21.51
N PRO A 126 26.93 -18.44 -22.14
CA PRO A 126 26.96 -18.97 -23.52
C PRO A 126 26.12 -20.23 -23.75
N SER A 127 25.86 -20.99 -22.69
CA SER A 127 25.03 -22.20 -22.72
C SER A 127 23.55 -21.94 -22.46
N SER A 128 23.15 -20.70 -22.19
CA SER A 128 21.76 -20.38 -21.89
C SER A 128 20.89 -20.42 -23.16
N PRO A 129 19.79 -21.17 -23.19
CA PRO A 129 18.85 -21.17 -24.30
C PRO A 129 18.26 -19.78 -24.56
N VAL A 130 18.12 -18.97 -23.51
CA VAL A 130 17.61 -17.61 -23.58
C VAL A 130 18.58 -16.72 -24.36
N LEU A 131 19.91 -16.89 -24.17
CA LEU A 131 20.91 -16.12 -24.93
C LEU A 131 20.84 -16.44 -26.43
N ALA A 132 20.72 -17.72 -26.80
CA ALA A 132 20.60 -18.10 -28.20
C ALA A 132 19.36 -17.43 -28.85
N TRP A 133 18.23 -17.51 -28.20
CA TRP A 133 17.00 -16.84 -28.66
C TRP A 133 17.14 -15.33 -28.77
N LEU A 134 17.80 -14.66 -27.81
CA LEU A 134 18.03 -13.22 -27.85
C LEU A 134 18.95 -12.83 -29.02
N LEU A 135 19.98 -13.61 -29.30
CA LEU A 135 20.88 -13.37 -30.43
C LEU A 135 20.14 -13.53 -31.77
N ASP A 136 19.30 -14.53 -31.92
CA ASP A 136 18.47 -14.73 -33.11
C ASP A 136 17.52 -13.55 -33.32
N TYR A 137 16.85 -13.10 -32.25
CA TYR A 137 15.98 -11.94 -32.27
C TYR A 137 16.73 -10.66 -32.67
N ILE A 138 17.91 -10.40 -32.10
CA ILE A 138 18.74 -9.23 -32.45
C ILE A 138 19.14 -9.28 -33.94
N ASN A 139 19.57 -10.43 -34.43
CA ASN A 139 19.97 -10.60 -35.82
C ASN A 139 18.81 -10.35 -36.79
N GLU A 140 17.62 -10.86 -36.47
CA GLU A 140 16.40 -10.59 -37.27
C GLU A 140 16.07 -9.08 -37.28
N ARG A 141 16.15 -8.41 -36.13
CA ARG A 141 15.87 -6.96 -36.05
C ARG A 141 16.89 -6.12 -36.84
N ILE A 142 18.17 -6.51 -36.78
CA ILE A 142 19.23 -5.84 -37.58
C ILE A 142 18.99 -6.08 -39.07
N ALA A 143 18.60 -7.27 -39.49
CA ALA A 143 18.31 -7.58 -40.90
C ALA A 143 17.12 -6.75 -41.42
N ASP A 144 16.15 -6.44 -40.55
CA ASP A 144 14.98 -5.61 -40.89
C ASP A 144 15.21 -4.10 -40.73
N ASP A 145 16.44 -3.65 -40.43
CA ASP A 145 16.79 -2.24 -40.14
C ASP A 145 15.94 -1.63 -38.99
N LYS A 146 15.55 -2.45 -38.00
CA LYS A 146 14.76 -2.04 -36.86
C LYS A 146 15.64 -1.82 -35.62
N ARG A 147 15.14 -1.03 -34.66
CA ARG A 147 15.79 -0.89 -33.36
C ARG A 147 15.78 -2.24 -32.62
N TRP A 148 16.90 -2.55 -31.95
CA TRP A 148 17.13 -3.83 -31.27
C TRP A 148 17.39 -3.68 -29.75
N ASN A 149 16.79 -2.69 -29.10
CA ASN A 149 16.93 -2.58 -27.65
C ASN A 149 16.21 -3.72 -26.95
N VAL A 150 16.96 -4.81 -26.71
CA VAL A 150 16.44 -6.05 -26.10
C VAL A 150 15.89 -5.81 -24.73
N SER A 151 16.55 -4.97 -23.92
CA SER A 151 16.10 -4.68 -22.53
C SER A 151 14.70 -4.06 -22.54
N ASP A 152 14.46 -3.07 -23.39
CA ASP A 152 13.15 -2.41 -23.47
C ASP A 152 12.05 -3.36 -23.97
N GLU A 153 12.38 -4.24 -24.91
CA GLU A 153 11.44 -5.24 -25.44
C GLU A 153 11.06 -6.26 -24.36
N ILE A 154 12.05 -6.78 -23.60
CA ILE A 154 11.79 -7.70 -22.50
C ILE A 154 10.99 -7.01 -21.39
N LYS A 155 11.31 -5.76 -21.06
CA LYS A 155 10.54 -4.99 -20.06
C LYS A 155 9.10 -4.79 -20.52
N ARG A 156 8.87 -4.44 -21.78
CA ARG A 156 7.52 -4.27 -22.33
C ARG A 156 6.72 -5.57 -22.31
N PHE A 157 7.33 -6.69 -22.69
CA PHE A 157 6.68 -7.99 -22.61
C PHE A 157 6.46 -8.45 -21.18
N GLY A 158 7.46 -8.26 -20.30
CA GLY A 158 7.43 -8.62 -18.90
C GLY A 158 6.37 -7.86 -18.09
N TRP A 159 5.93 -6.68 -18.59
CA TRP A 159 4.87 -5.93 -17.93
C TRP A 159 3.57 -6.73 -17.76
N ASN A 160 3.32 -7.68 -18.64
CA ASN A 160 2.13 -8.55 -18.58
C ASN A 160 2.06 -9.40 -17.30
N ILE A 161 3.19 -9.64 -16.61
CA ILE A 161 3.18 -10.42 -15.36
C ILE A 161 2.45 -9.68 -14.21
N PHE A 162 2.29 -8.35 -14.32
CA PHE A 162 1.53 -7.55 -13.36
C PHE A 162 0.05 -7.39 -13.74
N ASP A 163 -0.38 -7.96 -14.87
CA ASP A 163 -1.78 -7.99 -15.28
C ASP A 163 -2.56 -9.01 -14.46
N GLU A 164 -3.71 -8.60 -13.89
CA GLU A 164 -4.55 -9.48 -13.06
C GLU A 164 -4.98 -10.74 -13.81
N GLY A 165 -5.32 -10.61 -15.08
CA GLY A 165 -5.70 -11.73 -15.90
C GLY A 165 -4.57 -12.72 -16.18
N TYR A 166 -3.30 -12.29 -16.09
CA TYR A 166 -2.14 -13.19 -16.15
C TYR A 166 -1.98 -13.95 -14.82
N ILE A 167 -2.11 -13.22 -13.70
CA ILE A 167 -1.99 -13.80 -12.36
C ILE A 167 -3.09 -14.86 -12.11
N GLU A 168 -4.33 -14.55 -12.50
CA GLU A 168 -5.47 -15.48 -12.33
C GLU A 168 -5.34 -16.77 -13.17
N ARG A 169 -4.74 -16.67 -14.36
CA ARG A 169 -4.59 -17.83 -15.28
C ARG A 169 -3.40 -18.72 -14.94
N GLY A 170 -2.51 -18.27 -14.06
CA GLY A 170 -1.34 -19.03 -13.64
C GLY A 170 -0.38 -19.38 -14.78
N GLU A 171 0.49 -20.35 -14.53
CA GLU A 171 1.57 -20.76 -15.44
C GLU A 171 1.10 -21.30 -16.83
N ALA A 172 -0.18 -21.61 -17.00
CA ALA A 172 -0.72 -22.21 -18.23
C ALA A 172 -0.58 -21.30 -19.48
N VAL A 173 -0.43 -19.99 -19.30
CA VAL A 173 -0.33 -19.03 -20.41
C VAL A 173 1.11 -18.87 -20.92
N SER A 174 2.10 -19.23 -20.14
CA SER A 174 3.52 -19.05 -20.47
C SER A 174 3.96 -19.82 -21.73
N TYR A 175 3.34 -20.98 -22.01
CA TYR A 175 3.75 -21.85 -23.12
C TYR A 175 3.04 -21.57 -24.44
N THR A 176 1.88 -20.93 -24.44
CA THR A 176 1.09 -20.72 -25.67
C THR A 176 1.49 -19.46 -26.44
N HIS A 177 1.94 -18.42 -25.76
CA HIS A 177 2.37 -17.17 -26.42
C HIS A 177 3.76 -17.22 -27.06
N LEU A 178 4.64 -18.10 -26.60
CA LEU A 178 5.98 -18.29 -27.20
C LEU A 178 5.95 -19.07 -28.52
N ARG A 179 4.80 -19.71 -28.85
CA ARG A 179 4.63 -20.48 -30.12
C ARG A 179 3.84 -19.75 -31.19
N ALA A 180 3.32 -18.57 -30.97
CA ALA A 180 2.37 -17.89 -31.85
C ALA A 180 2.96 -16.68 -32.60
N HIS A 181 4.29 -16.48 -32.57
CA HIS A 181 4.96 -15.43 -33.36
C HIS A 181 6.22 -15.96 -33.99
#